data_3b34eadf3b7dd5987cc489704c61258f
#
_entry.id   3b34eadf3b7dd5987cc489704c61258f
#
_cell.length_a   1.000
_cell.length_b   1.000
_cell.length_c   1.000
_cell.angle_alpha   90.00
_cell.angle_beta   90.00
_cell.angle_gamma   90.00
#
_symmetry.space_group_name_H-M   'P 1'
#
loop_
_entity.id
_entity.type
_entity.pdbx_description
1 polymer ?
#
loop_
_entity_poly.entity_id
_entity_poly.type
_entity_poly.pdbx_seq_one_letter_code
_entity_poly.pdbx_strand_id
1 'polypeptide(L)'
;CFSGKYSEKEVYKKLVGNGGFNAYLGTNDARIVTQRANDGDAEAKMVLDAFHYQVAKDIGSMACVLEGKVDKIILTGGIAYNKLTCEALQKMCGWIADFVIYPGEDELLALAQGALRVLKGEEEACIY
;
A
#
# COMPACT_ATOMS: atom_id res chain seq x y z
N CYS A 1 8.11 13.00 18.88
CA CYS A 1 9.03 14.05 18.41
C CYS A 1 9.61 14.89 19.57
N PHE A 2 8.80 15.27 20.55
CA PHE A 2 9.23 16.20 21.63
C PHE A 2 9.70 15.50 22.92
N SER A 3 9.87 14.18 22.92
CA SER A 3 10.29 13.42 24.10
C SER A 3 11.77 13.56 24.46
N GLY A 4 12.59 14.10 23.54
CA GLY A 4 14.05 14.14 23.67
C GLY A 4 14.74 12.78 23.55
N LYS A 5 14.00 11.68 23.29
CA LYS A 5 14.53 10.32 23.16
C LYS A 5 15.21 10.06 21.83
N TYR A 6 14.87 10.81 20.80
CA TYR A 6 15.33 10.62 19.44
C TYR A 6 15.78 11.95 18.84
N SER A 7 16.85 11.93 18.07
CA SER A 7 17.23 13.04 17.20
C SER A 7 16.24 13.18 16.05
N GLU A 8 16.19 14.35 15.41
CA GLU A 8 15.39 14.59 14.21
C GLU A 8 15.64 13.53 13.13
N LYS A 9 16.90 13.20 12.87
CA LYS A 9 17.29 12.19 11.88
C LYS A 9 16.75 10.79 12.21
N GLU A 10 16.73 10.42 13.48
CA GLU A 10 16.16 9.14 13.92
C GLU A 10 14.64 9.11 13.79
N VAL A 11 13.96 10.21 14.13
CA VAL A 11 12.51 10.34 13.92
C VAL A 11 12.18 10.23 12.43
N TYR A 12 12.93 10.93 11.56
CA TYR A 12 12.73 10.86 10.13
C TYR A 12 12.90 9.42 9.58
N LYS A 13 13.94 8.71 10.05
CA LYS A 13 14.14 7.30 9.69
C LYS A 13 12.99 6.38 10.14
N LYS A 14 12.31 6.71 11.24
CA LYS A 14 11.11 5.96 11.69
C LYS A 14 9.90 6.20 10.78
N LEU A 15 9.81 7.36 10.13
CA LEU A 15 8.77 7.64 9.14
C LEU A 15 9.07 6.92 7.81
N VAL A 16 10.36 6.81 7.44
CA VAL A 16 10.79 6.26 6.15
C VAL A 16 11.81 5.13 6.39
N GLY A 17 11.35 3.90 6.42
CA GLY A 17 12.18 2.69 6.42
C GLY A 17 12.31 1.96 7.76
N ASN A 18 12.49 2.67 8.89
CA ASN A 18 12.66 2.02 10.20
C ASN A 18 11.39 1.98 11.05
N GLY A 19 10.25 2.33 10.48
CA GLY A 19 8.93 2.22 11.11
C GLY A 19 8.17 0.97 10.66
N GLY A 20 6.87 0.93 11.00
CA GLY A 20 5.97 -0.13 10.57
C GLY A 20 6.48 -1.53 10.89
N PHE A 21 6.40 -2.44 9.94
CA PHE A 21 6.86 -3.83 10.08
C PHE A 21 8.29 -3.93 10.60
N ASN A 22 9.18 -3.06 10.12
CA ASN A 22 10.60 -3.10 10.53
C ASN A 22 10.78 -2.76 12.01
N ALA A 23 10.02 -1.82 12.55
CA ALA A 23 10.12 -1.42 13.96
C ALA A 23 9.64 -2.53 14.92
N TYR A 24 8.62 -3.30 14.53
CA TYR A 24 8.02 -4.32 15.37
C TYR A 24 8.59 -5.71 15.12
N LEU A 25 8.91 -6.03 13.88
CA LEU A 25 9.20 -7.41 13.45
C LEU A 25 10.62 -7.59 12.88
N GLY A 26 11.40 -6.49 12.75
CA GLY A 26 12.75 -6.51 12.23
C GLY A 26 12.86 -6.77 10.73
N THR A 27 11.77 -6.67 9.99
CA THR A 27 11.71 -6.86 8.54
C THR A 27 10.68 -5.93 7.91
N ASN A 28 10.95 -5.45 6.70
CA ASN A 28 9.98 -4.71 5.88
C ASN A 28 9.35 -5.59 4.78
N ASP A 29 9.70 -6.88 4.71
CA ASP A 29 9.16 -7.81 3.73
C ASP A 29 7.79 -8.35 4.19
N ALA A 30 6.71 -7.86 3.58
CA ALA A 30 5.35 -8.28 3.88
C ALA A 30 5.10 -9.79 3.67
N ARG A 31 5.90 -10.46 2.81
CA ARG A 31 5.81 -11.92 2.60
C ARG A 31 6.24 -12.67 3.85
N ILE A 32 7.36 -12.24 4.47
CA ILE A 32 7.87 -12.82 5.71
C ILE A 32 6.87 -12.58 6.85
N VAL A 33 6.34 -11.36 6.97
CA VAL A 33 5.34 -11.02 7.99
C VAL A 33 4.09 -11.88 7.84
N THR A 34 3.58 -12.03 6.62
CA THR A 34 2.42 -12.87 6.32
C THR A 34 2.68 -14.33 6.64
N GLN A 35 3.86 -14.86 6.29
CA GLN A 35 4.21 -16.24 6.61
C GLN A 35 4.26 -16.47 8.12
N ARG A 36 4.93 -15.60 8.87
CA ARG A 36 4.96 -15.66 10.34
C ARG A 36 3.56 -15.64 10.96
N ALA A 37 2.68 -14.75 10.47
CA ALA A 37 1.30 -14.67 10.94
C ALA A 37 0.53 -15.99 10.67
N ASN A 38 0.72 -16.62 9.50
CA ASN A 38 0.11 -17.90 9.15
C ASN A 38 0.66 -19.07 9.99
N ASP A 39 1.93 -18.99 10.38
CA ASP A 39 2.60 -20.01 11.21
C ASP A 39 2.25 -19.87 12.71
N GLY A 40 1.36 -18.93 13.06
CA GLY A 40 0.85 -18.76 14.41
C GLY A 40 1.60 -17.74 15.27
N ASP A 41 2.50 -16.92 14.68
CA ASP A 41 3.14 -15.80 15.37
C ASP A 41 2.10 -14.70 15.63
N ALA A 42 1.66 -14.61 16.88
CA ALA A 42 0.62 -13.68 17.31
C ALA A 42 1.03 -12.21 17.17
N GLU A 43 2.33 -11.90 17.35
CA GLU A 43 2.84 -10.54 17.18
C GLU A 43 2.82 -10.15 15.70
N ALA A 44 3.31 -11.02 14.82
CA ALA A 44 3.27 -10.79 13.38
C ALA A 44 1.83 -10.63 12.88
N LYS A 45 0.89 -11.44 13.38
CA LYS A 45 -0.53 -11.31 13.05
C LYS A 45 -1.09 -9.96 13.49
N MET A 46 -0.84 -9.55 14.71
CA MET A 46 -1.33 -8.27 15.23
C MET A 46 -0.79 -7.08 14.42
N VAL A 47 0.49 -7.11 14.08
CA VAL A 47 1.13 -6.04 13.30
C VAL A 47 0.63 -6.03 11.86
N LEU A 48 0.38 -7.19 11.26
CA LEU A 48 -0.22 -7.32 9.92
C LEU A 48 -1.67 -6.80 9.92
N ASP A 49 -2.47 -7.14 10.93
CA ASP A 49 -3.84 -6.64 11.07
C ASP A 49 -3.86 -5.10 11.25
N ALA A 50 -2.91 -4.55 12.02
CA ALA A 50 -2.76 -3.11 12.17
C ALA A 50 -2.38 -2.41 10.84
N PHE A 51 -1.54 -3.05 10.02
CA PHE A 51 -1.23 -2.57 8.67
C PHE A 51 -2.48 -2.53 7.79
N HIS A 52 -3.26 -3.63 7.73
CA HIS A 52 -4.51 -3.67 6.98
C HIS A 52 -5.49 -2.58 7.44
N TYR A 53 -5.62 -2.40 8.76
CA TYR A 53 -6.48 -1.37 9.34
C TYR A 53 -6.06 0.04 8.92
N GLN A 54 -4.76 0.33 8.95
CA GLN A 54 -4.26 1.65 8.54
C GLN A 54 -4.52 1.92 7.06
N VAL A 55 -4.24 0.95 6.17
CA VAL A 55 -4.52 1.07 4.74
C VAL A 55 -6.02 1.26 4.48
N ALA A 56 -6.87 0.52 5.19
CA ALA A 56 -8.32 0.67 5.07
C ALA A 56 -8.81 2.06 5.49
N LYS A 57 -8.22 2.65 6.53
CA LYS A 57 -8.50 4.05 6.93
C LYS A 57 -8.13 5.04 5.84
N ASP A 58 -6.98 4.85 5.22
CA ASP A 58 -6.51 5.73 4.15
C ASP A 58 -7.43 5.64 2.92
N ILE A 59 -7.86 4.43 2.53
CA ILE A 59 -8.87 4.22 1.48
C ILE A 59 -10.19 4.94 1.84
N GLY A 60 -10.66 4.77 3.07
CA GLY A 60 -11.89 5.42 3.54
C GLY A 60 -11.78 6.94 3.53
N SER A 61 -10.64 7.50 3.91
CA SER A 61 -10.42 8.94 3.88
C SER A 61 -10.45 9.49 2.45
N MET A 62 -9.90 8.77 1.48
CA MET A 62 -9.95 9.16 0.07
C MET A 62 -11.36 9.02 -0.52
N ALA A 63 -12.14 8.04 -0.09
CA ALA A 63 -13.56 7.94 -0.46
C ALA A 63 -14.37 9.16 -0.01
N CYS A 64 -14.06 9.72 1.17
CA CYS A 64 -14.67 10.97 1.63
C CYS A 64 -14.31 12.16 0.73
N VAL A 65 -13.04 12.27 0.30
CA VAL A 65 -12.60 13.33 -0.63
C VAL A 65 -13.35 13.26 -1.96
N LEU A 66 -13.67 12.05 -2.41
CA LEU A 66 -14.45 11.80 -3.64
C LEU A 66 -15.98 11.86 -3.41
N GLU A 67 -16.43 12.28 -2.23
CA GLU A 67 -17.87 12.34 -1.88
C GLU A 67 -18.59 10.99 -2.04
N GLY A 68 -17.86 9.89 -1.87
CA GLY A 68 -18.37 8.52 -2.08
C GLY A 68 -18.53 8.11 -3.55
N LYS A 69 -18.16 8.96 -4.51
CA LYS A 69 -18.23 8.68 -5.94
C LYS A 69 -16.98 7.93 -6.39
N VAL A 70 -16.88 6.68 -5.98
CA VAL A 70 -15.73 5.80 -6.26
C VAL A 70 -16.17 4.69 -7.22
N ASP A 71 -15.60 4.65 -8.42
CA ASP A 71 -15.90 3.62 -9.40
C ASP A 71 -15.23 2.28 -9.06
N LYS A 72 -13.97 2.31 -8.66
CA LYS A 72 -13.17 1.12 -8.33
C LYS A 72 -12.08 1.46 -7.31
N ILE A 73 -11.71 0.46 -6.50
CA ILE A 73 -10.52 0.48 -5.67
C ILE A 73 -9.49 -0.43 -6.34
N ILE A 74 -8.34 0.12 -6.70
CA ILE A 74 -7.29 -0.63 -7.41
C ILE A 74 -6.17 -0.98 -6.43
N LEU A 75 -5.88 -2.28 -6.31
CA LEU A 75 -4.68 -2.78 -5.63
C LEU A 75 -3.65 -3.21 -6.66
N THR A 76 -2.43 -2.70 -6.55
CA THR A 76 -1.34 -3.00 -7.48
C THR A 76 -0.01 -3.16 -6.73
N GLY A 77 1.07 -3.38 -7.47
CA GLY A 77 2.39 -3.57 -6.90
C GLY A 77 2.61 -4.96 -6.31
N GLY A 78 3.74 -5.14 -5.64
CA GLY A 78 4.14 -6.41 -5.03
C GLY A 78 3.17 -6.89 -3.94
N ILE A 79 2.53 -5.97 -3.21
CA ILE A 79 1.58 -6.32 -2.14
C ILE A 79 0.31 -6.98 -2.68
N ALA A 80 -0.08 -6.71 -3.93
CA ALA A 80 -1.26 -7.29 -4.56
C ALA A 80 -1.14 -8.79 -4.86
N TYR A 81 0.06 -9.39 -4.77
CA TYR A 81 0.24 -10.85 -4.77
C TYR A 81 -0.21 -11.50 -3.46
N ASN A 82 -0.33 -10.73 -2.39
CA ASN A 82 -0.69 -11.25 -1.07
C ASN A 82 -2.22 -11.36 -0.94
N LYS A 83 -2.75 -12.57 -1.13
CA LYS A 83 -4.19 -12.85 -1.06
C LYS A 83 -4.80 -12.44 0.28
N LEU A 84 -4.12 -12.72 1.40
CA LEU A 84 -4.59 -12.33 2.74
C LEU A 84 -4.81 -10.82 2.85
N THR A 85 -3.86 -10.02 2.35
CA THR A 85 -3.98 -8.57 2.34
C THR A 85 -5.13 -8.12 1.43
N CYS A 86 -5.24 -8.69 0.22
CA CYS A 86 -6.34 -8.36 -0.69
C CYS A 86 -7.71 -8.67 -0.07
N GLU A 87 -7.88 -9.85 0.52
CA GLU A 87 -9.12 -10.27 1.17
C GLU A 87 -9.46 -9.41 2.40
N ALA A 88 -8.46 -9.08 3.23
CA ALA A 88 -8.64 -8.21 4.38
C ALA A 88 -9.11 -6.80 3.99
N LEU A 89 -8.46 -6.19 2.99
CA LEU A 89 -8.84 -4.87 2.50
C LEU A 89 -10.20 -4.88 1.80
N GLN A 90 -10.50 -5.92 1.02
CA GLN A 90 -11.79 -6.09 0.38
C GLN A 90 -12.91 -6.24 1.41
N LYS A 91 -12.68 -7.00 2.50
CA LYS A 91 -13.62 -7.12 3.61
C LYS A 91 -13.87 -5.78 4.32
N MET A 92 -12.83 -4.96 4.50
CA MET A 92 -12.92 -3.69 5.21
C MET A 92 -13.51 -2.56 4.35
N CYS A 93 -13.21 -2.53 3.05
CA CYS A 93 -13.49 -1.40 2.18
C CYS A 93 -14.41 -1.74 0.99
N GLY A 94 -14.81 -3.01 0.80
CA GLY A 94 -15.64 -3.44 -0.33
C GLY A 94 -17.06 -2.83 -0.35
N TRP A 95 -17.48 -2.20 0.73
CA TRP A 95 -18.71 -1.42 0.80
C TRP A 95 -18.60 -0.06 0.10
N ILE A 96 -17.36 0.43 -0.17
CA ILE A 96 -17.12 1.70 -0.87
C ILE A 96 -17.26 1.49 -2.38
N ALA A 97 -16.54 0.52 -2.93
CA ALA A 97 -16.55 0.14 -4.35
C ALA A 97 -15.91 -1.24 -4.55
N ASP A 98 -16.12 -1.82 -5.74
CA ASP A 98 -15.46 -3.06 -6.13
C ASP A 98 -13.95 -2.93 -6.21
N PHE A 99 -13.25 -3.98 -5.83
CA PHE A 99 -11.80 -4.09 -5.94
C PHE A 99 -11.38 -4.66 -7.30
N VAL A 100 -10.35 -4.06 -7.87
CA VAL A 100 -9.61 -4.59 -9.02
C VAL A 100 -8.17 -4.82 -8.61
N ILE A 101 -7.68 -6.04 -8.82
CA ILE A 101 -6.35 -6.45 -8.35
C ILE A 101 -5.44 -6.66 -9.57
N TYR A 102 -4.37 -5.85 -9.64
CA TYR A 102 -3.31 -5.93 -10.65
C TYR A 102 -1.97 -6.22 -9.97
N PRO A 103 -1.64 -7.51 -9.70
CA PRO A 103 -0.38 -7.86 -9.05
C PRO A 103 0.80 -7.56 -9.96
N GLY A 104 1.86 -6.98 -9.41
CA GLY A 104 3.10 -6.75 -10.12
C GLY A 104 3.42 -5.27 -10.34
N GLU A 105 4.62 -5.05 -10.83
CA GLU A 105 5.21 -3.74 -11.09
C GLU A 105 5.85 -3.75 -12.48
N ASP A 106 5.02 -3.78 -13.54
CA ASP A 106 5.51 -3.63 -14.92
C ASP A 106 5.80 -2.15 -15.25
N GLU A 107 6.53 -1.47 -14.34
CA GLU A 107 6.78 -0.04 -14.39
C GLU A 107 7.48 0.37 -15.69
N LEU A 108 8.52 -0.37 -16.10
CA LEU A 108 9.24 -0.11 -17.33
C LEU A 108 8.35 -0.25 -18.58
N LEU A 109 7.49 -1.26 -18.59
CA LEU A 109 6.53 -1.46 -19.68
C LEU A 109 5.50 -0.34 -19.71
N ALA A 110 4.96 0.05 -18.55
CA ALA A 110 3.98 1.13 -18.45
C ALA A 110 4.57 2.47 -18.92
N LEU A 111 5.81 2.79 -18.50
CA LEU A 111 6.53 3.98 -18.96
C LEU A 111 6.78 3.96 -20.47
N ALA A 112 7.22 2.81 -21.03
CA ALA A 112 7.43 2.65 -22.45
C ALA A 112 6.13 2.82 -23.25
N GLN A 113 5.04 2.24 -22.79
CA GLN A 113 3.72 2.38 -23.41
C GLN A 113 3.20 3.83 -23.35
N GLY A 114 3.41 4.52 -22.20
CA GLY A 114 3.08 5.93 -22.08
C GLY A 114 3.82 6.80 -23.09
N ALA A 115 5.13 6.63 -23.20
CA ALA A 115 5.94 7.35 -24.17
C ALA A 115 5.52 7.04 -25.62
N LEU A 116 5.19 5.78 -25.93
CA LEU A 116 4.72 5.39 -27.25
C LEU A 116 3.38 6.04 -27.62
N ARG A 117 2.44 6.19 -26.70
CA ARG A 117 1.15 6.89 -26.96
C ARG A 117 1.39 8.33 -27.38
N VAL A 118 2.29 9.03 -26.66
CA VAL A 118 2.66 10.42 -27.01
C VAL A 118 3.35 10.48 -28.37
N LEU A 119 4.32 9.59 -28.64
CA LEU A 119 5.05 9.57 -29.91
C LEU A 119 4.15 9.25 -31.12
N LYS A 120 3.09 8.47 -30.91
CA LYS A 120 2.09 8.16 -31.94
C LYS A 120 1.00 9.23 -32.09
N GLY A 121 1.00 10.25 -31.23
CA GLY A 121 -0.04 11.28 -31.21
C GLY A 121 -1.38 10.80 -30.66
N GLU A 122 -1.41 9.69 -29.93
CA GLU A 122 -2.61 9.16 -29.27
C GLU A 122 -2.89 9.91 -27.95
N GLU A 123 -1.89 10.60 -27.41
CA GLU A 123 -1.94 11.35 -26.16
C GLU A 123 -1.03 12.58 -26.26
N GLU A 124 -1.46 13.72 -25.72
CA GLU A 124 -0.63 14.92 -25.64
C GLU A 124 0.28 14.89 -24.41
N ALA A 125 1.53 15.34 -24.56
CA ALA A 125 2.45 15.47 -23.43
C ALA A 125 2.01 16.62 -22.52
N CYS A 126 1.92 16.36 -21.20
CA CYS A 126 1.69 17.42 -20.23
C CYS A 126 2.92 18.35 -20.14
N ILE A 127 2.68 19.65 -20.13
CA ILE A 127 3.70 20.66 -19.86
C ILE A 127 3.54 21.08 -18.40
N TYR A 128 4.60 20.91 -17.61
CA TYR A 128 4.64 21.31 -16.20
C TYR A 128 5.30 22.67 -16.02
#